data_32bb155c018fc43c452537f76db1602a
#
_entry.id   32bb155c018fc43c452537f76db1602a
#
_cell.length_a   1.000
_cell.length_b   1.000
_cell.length_c   1.000
_cell.angle_alpha   90.00
_cell.angle_beta   90.00
_cell.angle_gamma   90.00
#
_symmetry.space_group_name_H-M   'P 1'
#
loop_
_entity.id
_entity.type
_entity.pdbx_description
1 polymer ?
#
loop_
_entity_poly.entity_id
_entity_poly.type
_entity_poly.pdbx_seq_one_letter_code
_entity_poly.pdbx_strand_id
1 'polypeptide(L)'
;MSAVLNLPLAAHRKLALLGTGTVGTAFVQRYAALQDRGVTLPAFSWLANSRTARACEQTPADELAQANLAARGAVALQPWAEAEGLQRGDVVVDATASDEVANWHEQWLARGVHVVTANKLGQGAQLARAQAIADSGQQGAAHYGDSATVGAGLPLLSSLRALVAGGDRIHRVEGVLSGSLAWLFHHYDGQRPFSAWVREAAEAGYTEPDPRVDLSGEDVRRKLLILARASGIALRAEQVQVASLVPDALAALSAADALAQLSLLDAPLQAYWQQAQEQAGCLRFVGGFDNHGAAVGLRVLSRDHPLAGGAQTDNRVAIHSDRYHAQPLLIQGPGAGADVTAAALLDDVLAIVRR
;
A
#
# COMPACT_ATOMS: atom_id res chain seq x y z
N MET A 1 -25.89 -9.56 -19.49
CA MET A 1 -24.80 -10.47 -19.25
C MET A 1 -23.61 -9.99 -20.09
N SER A 2 -22.61 -9.33 -19.46
CA SER A 2 -21.38 -8.92 -20.17
C SER A 2 -20.54 -10.16 -20.44
N ALA A 3 -20.25 -10.44 -21.72
CA ALA A 3 -19.31 -11.47 -22.09
C ALA A 3 -17.93 -11.12 -21.54
N VAL A 4 -17.41 -11.94 -20.64
CA VAL A 4 -16.01 -11.84 -20.19
C VAL A 4 -15.15 -12.21 -21.37
N LEU A 5 -14.36 -11.26 -21.90
CA LEU A 5 -13.35 -11.52 -22.93
C LEU A 5 -12.28 -12.46 -22.33
N ASN A 6 -12.40 -13.75 -22.61
CA ASN A 6 -11.34 -14.72 -22.32
C ASN A 6 -10.22 -14.58 -23.37
N LEU A 7 -9.22 -13.76 -23.07
CA LEU A 7 -7.99 -13.75 -23.82
C LEU A 7 -7.19 -15.03 -23.46
N PRO A 8 -6.57 -15.72 -24.44
CA PRO A 8 -5.79 -16.91 -24.14
C PRO A 8 -4.61 -16.57 -23.21
N LEU A 9 -4.50 -17.30 -22.12
CA LEU A 9 -3.30 -17.27 -21.27
C LEU A 9 -2.17 -18.02 -21.97
N ALA A 10 -0.93 -17.55 -21.81
CA ALA A 10 0.23 -18.35 -22.15
C ALA A 10 0.16 -19.66 -21.33
N ALA A 11 0.22 -20.79 -22.00
CA ALA A 11 -0.02 -22.11 -21.41
C ALA A 11 0.91 -22.34 -20.19
N HIS A 12 0.30 -22.83 -19.08
CA HIS A 12 0.98 -23.40 -17.91
C HIS A 12 1.70 -22.46 -16.93
N ARG A 13 1.37 -21.15 -16.86
CA ARG A 13 1.91 -20.29 -15.80
C ARG A 13 1.38 -20.73 -14.44
N LYS A 14 2.28 -20.74 -13.44
CA LYS A 14 1.96 -21.02 -12.05
C LYS A 14 1.86 -19.72 -11.25
N LEU A 15 1.08 -19.78 -10.16
CA LEU A 15 0.95 -18.72 -9.19
C LEU A 15 1.30 -19.23 -7.81
N ALA A 16 2.12 -18.49 -7.08
CA ALA A 16 2.44 -18.75 -5.69
C ALA A 16 2.05 -17.53 -4.82
N LEU A 17 1.56 -17.78 -3.60
CA LEU A 17 1.14 -16.73 -2.65
C LEU A 17 1.99 -16.79 -1.39
N LEU A 18 2.59 -15.65 -1.03
CA LEU A 18 3.22 -15.38 0.25
C LEU A 18 2.32 -14.48 1.11
N GLY A 19 2.04 -14.94 2.33
CA GLY A 19 1.15 -14.25 3.25
C GLY A 19 -0.27 -14.80 3.22
N THR A 20 -0.67 -15.48 4.33
CA THR A 20 -2.00 -16.08 4.51
C THR A 20 -2.84 -15.30 5.54
N GLY A 21 -2.47 -14.04 5.80
CA GLY A 21 -3.24 -13.12 6.65
C GLY A 21 -4.49 -12.57 5.94
N THR A 22 -5.00 -11.46 6.42
CA THR A 22 -6.26 -10.86 5.94
C THR A 22 -6.27 -10.63 4.43
N VAL A 23 -5.21 -10.03 3.86
CA VAL A 23 -5.11 -9.77 2.42
C VAL A 23 -4.96 -11.07 1.62
N GLY A 24 -4.10 -12.01 2.08
CA GLY A 24 -3.93 -13.29 1.40
C GLY A 24 -5.19 -14.13 1.41
N THR A 25 -5.96 -14.10 2.49
CA THR A 25 -7.28 -14.75 2.57
C THR A 25 -8.26 -14.16 1.57
N ALA A 26 -8.38 -12.84 1.51
CA ALA A 26 -9.23 -12.17 0.54
C ALA A 26 -8.78 -12.43 -0.90
N PHE A 27 -7.46 -12.54 -1.14
CA PHE A 27 -6.91 -12.90 -2.45
C PHE A 27 -7.36 -14.29 -2.91
N VAL A 28 -7.26 -15.31 -2.04
CA VAL A 28 -7.70 -16.68 -2.34
C VAL A 28 -9.20 -16.74 -2.59
N GLN A 29 -10.01 -16.05 -1.78
CA GLN A 29 -11.47 -15.96 -1.97
C GLN A 29 -11.82 -15.33 -3.31
N ARG A 30 -11.19 -14.22 -3.65
CA ARG A 30 -11.43 -13.55 -4.93
C ARG A 30 -10.94 -14.38 -6.12
N TYR A 31 -9.81 -15.07 -5.99
CA TYR A 31 -9.31 -15.98 -7.00
C TYR A 31 -10.35 -17.07 -7.32
N ALA A 32 -10.89 -17.73 -6.30
CA ALA A 32 -11.94 -18.75 -6.47
C ALA A 32 -13.20 -18.15 -7.13
N ALA A 33 -13.67 -17.01 -6.64
CA ALA A 33 -14.84 -16.33 -7.21
C ALA A 33 -14.68 -15.93 -8.68
N LEU A 34 -13.47 -15.61 -9.13
CA LEU A 34 -13.20 -15.33 -10.55
C LEU A 34 -13.14 -16.62 -11.38
N GLN A 35 -12.61 -17.73 -10.83
CA GLN A 35 -12.67 -19.04 -11.49
C GLN A 35 -14.11 -19.50 -11.69
N ASP A 36 -14.97 -19.38 -10.68
CA ASP A 36 -16.41 -19.72 -10.75
C ASP A 36 -17.15 -18.90 -11.83
N ARG A 37 -16.65 -17.68 -12.09
CA ARG A 37 -17.15 -16.82 -13.16
C ARG A 37 -16.55 -17.11 -14.54
N GLY A 38 -15.73 -18.15 -14.64
CA GLY A 38 -15.11 -18.57 -15.89
C GLY A 38 -13.92 -17.72 -16.33
N VAL A 39 -13.33 -16.92 -15.41
CA VAL A 39 -12.08 -16.19 -15.71
C VAL A 39 -10.92 -17.17 -15.66
N THR A 40 -10.14 -17.25 -16.75
CA THR A 40 -8.94 -18.05 -16.78
C THR A 40 -7.84 -17.38 -15.95
N LEU A 41 -7.28 -18.12 -14.97
CA LEU A 41 -6.24 -17.67 -14.05
C LEU A 41 -5.06 -18.64 -14.09
N PRO A 42 -3.82 -18.20 -13.74
CA PRO A 42 -2.69 -19.10 -13.55
C PRO A 42 -3.01 -20.18 -12.51
N ALA A 43 -2.52 -21.38 -12.71
CA ALA A 43 -2.71 -22.46 -11.75
C ALA A 43 -2.05 -22.13 -10.40
N PHE A 44 -2.81 -22.20 -9.31
CA PHE A 44 -2.27 -21.99 -7.98
C PHE A 44 -1.37 -23.19 -7.61
N SER A 45 -0.09 -22.93 -7.36
CA SER A 45 0.88 -24.02 -7.10
C SER A 45 1.31 -24.10 -5.64
N TRP A 46 1.48 -22.97 -4.98
CA TRP A 46 1.96 -22.90 -3.61
C TRP A 46 1.36 -21.73 -2.85
N LEU A 47 1.26 -21.88 -1.52
CA LEU A 47 1.08 -20.78 -0.58
C LEU A 47 1.94 -20.99 0.66
N ALA A 48 2.40 -19.87 1.26
CA ALA A 48 3.20 -19.91 2.47
C ALA A 48 2.93 -18.70 3.38
N ASN A 49 3.29 -18.91 4.63
CA ASN A 49 3.37 -17.88 5.65
C ASN A 49 4.65 -18.08 6.49
N SER A 50 4.80 -17.31 7.58
CA SER A 50 5.95 -17.43 8.49
C SER A 50 6.03 -18.77 9.24
N ARG A 51 5.09 -19.69 9.05
CA ARG A 51 5.00 -20.96 9.76
C ARG A 51 5.17 -22.18 8.86
N THR A 52 4.74 -22.08 7.63
CA THR A 52 4.72 -23.23 6.71
C THR A 52 4.68 -22.77 5.24
N ALA A 53 5.19 -23.64 4.36
CA ALA A 53 4.98 -23.58 2.92
C ALA A 53 4.28 -24.86 2.49
N ARG A 54 3.26 -24.76 1.62
CA ARG A 54 2.42 -25.87 1.21
C ARG A 54 2.18 -25.85 -0.30
N ALA A 55 2.33 -27.03 -0.92
CA ALA A 55 1.87 -27.24 -2.28
C ALA A 55 0.33 -27.20 -2.34
N CYS A 56 -0.22 -26.62 -3.38
CA CYS A 56 -1.66 -26.63 -3.63
C CYS A 56 -2.06 -27.91 -4.38
N GLU A 57 -2.19 -29.00 -3.64
CA GLU A 57 -2.69 -30.29 -4.16
C GLU A 57 -4.22 -30.36 -4.17
N GLN A 58 -4.86 -29.55 -3.33
CA GLN A 58 -6.30 -29.39 -3.23
C GLN A 58 -6.70 -27.97 -3.70
N THR A 59 -7.83 -27.47 -3.22
CA THR A 59 -8.19 -26.08 -3.51
C THR A 59 -7.30 -25.10 -2.75
N PRO A 60 -7.00 -23.91 -3.31
CA PRO A 60 -6.24 -22.90 -2.58
C PRO A 60 -6.87 -22.51 -1.23
N ALA A 61 -8.20 -22.62 -1.11
CA ALA A 61 -8.93 -22.32 0.15
C ALA A 61 -8.64 -23.37 1.23
N ASP A 62 -8.59 -24.66 0.86
CA ASP A 62 -8.28 -25.75 1.81
C ASP A 62 -6.84 -25.63 2.29
N GLU A 63 -5.90 -25.39 1.38
CA GLU A 63 -4.49 -25.23 1.74
C GLU A 63 -4.25 -23.97 2.59
N LEU A 64 -4.99 -22.89 2.33
CA LEU A 64 -4.97 -21.68 3.16
C LEU A 64 -5.42 -21.98 4.60
N ALA A 65 -6.52 -22.72 4.75
CA ALA A 65 -7.03 -23.14 6.07
C ALA A 65 -5.99 -23.96 6.83
N GLN A 66 -5.36 -24.92 6.16
CA GLN A 66 -4.30 -25.76 6.73
C GLN A 66 -3.05 -24.92 7.10
N ALA A 67 -2.64 -24.00 6.26
CA ALA A 67 -1.50 -23.13 6.55
C ALA A 67 -1.74 -22.23 7.77
N ASN A 68 -2.98 -21.78 7.96
CA ASN A 68 -3.34 -20.94 9.11
C ASN A 68 -3.43 -21.74 10.43
N LEU A 69 -3.67 -23.04 10.37
CA LEU A 69 -3.67 -23.94 11.52
C LEU A 69 -2.26 -24.44 11.89
N ALA A 70 -1.27 -24.31 10.99
CA ALA A 70 0.07 -24.79 11.22
C ALA A 70 0.72 -24.15 12.45
N ALA A 71 1.35 -24.98 13.29
CA ALA A 71 2.17 -24.51 14.39
C ALA A 71 3.41 -23.77 13.85
N ARG A 72 4.01 -22.89 14.66
CA ARG A 72 5.29 -22.26 14.31
C ARG A 72 6.35 -23.35 14.17
N GLY A 73 6.79 -23.59 12.95
CA GLY A 73 7.89 -24.51 12.65
C GLY A 73 9.24 -23.83 12.78
N ALA A 74 10.31 -24.65 12.89
CA ALA A 74 11.69 -24.18 12.93
C ALA A 74 12.29 -23.91 11.52
N VAL A 75 11.49 -23.93 10.48
CA VAL A 75 11.95 -23.78 9.10
C VAL A 75 11.97 -22.30 8.75
N ALA A 76 13.16 -21.75 8.51
CA ALA A 76 13.31 -20.43 7.93
C ALA A 76 12.68 -20.42 6.53
N LEU A 77 11.90 -19.40 6.21
CA LEU A 77 11.42 -19.16 4.85
C LEU A 77 12.63 -19.05 3.92
N GLN A 78 12.61 -19.80 2.84
CA GLN A 78 13.59 -19.72 1.74
C GLN A 78 12.95 -18.97 0.57
N PRO A 79 13.74 -18.34 -0.30
CA PRO A 79 13.21 -17.79 -1.54
C PRO A 79 12.49 -18.89 -2.33
N TRP A 80 11.22 -18.71 -2.54
CA TRP A 80 10.37 -19.76 -3.13
C TRP A 80 10.77 -20.18 -4.52
N ALA A 81 11.29 -19.24 -5.33
CA ALA A 81 11.75 -19.55 -6.66
C ALA A 81 12.81 -20.68 -6.67
N GLU A 82 13.57 -20.79 -5.60
CA GLU A 82 14.59 -21.85 -5.45
C GLU A 82 14.01 -23.14 -4.87
N ALA A 83 13.19 -23.01 -3.82
CA ALA A 83 12.66 -24.17 -3.11
C ALA A 83 11.54 -24.88 -3.87
N GLU A 84 10.72 -24.14 -4.63
CA GLU A 84 9.44 -24.63 -5.16
C GLU A 84 9.37 -24.71 -6.68
N GLY A 85 10.50 -24.54 -7.36
CA GLY A 85 10.60 -24.73 -8.79
C GLY A 85 9.79 -23.75 -9.62
N LEU A 86 9.59 -22.50 -9.13
CA LEU A 86 9.06 -21.44 -9.97
C LEU A 86 10.01 -21.15 -11.13
N GLN A 87 9.44 -21.02 -12.30
CA GLN A 87 10.17 -20.85 -13.55
C GLN A 87 9.88 -19.48 -14.16
N ARG A 88 10.68 -19.14 -15.18
CA ARG A 88 10.43 -17.93 -15.98
C ARG A 88 8.98 -17.89 -16.46
N GLY A 89 8.33 -16.77 -16.23
CA GLY A 89 6.93 -16.52 -16.58
C GLY A 89 5.91 -16.87 -15.50
N ASP A 90 6.31 -17.56 -14.42
CA ASP A 90 5.46 -17.77 -13.25
C ASP A 90 5.29 -16.48 -12.45
N VAL A 91 4.28 -16.43 -11.58
CA VAL A 91 3.93 -15.27 -10.78
C VAL A 91 4.05 -15.60 -9.29
N VAL A 92 4.78 -14.78 -8.54
CA VAL A 92 4.72 -14.78 -7.08
C VAL A 92 3.93 -13.57 -6.60
N VAL A 93 2.99 -13.81 -5.69
CA VAL A 93 2.19 -12.76 -5.04
C VAL A 93 2.66 -12.60 -3.61
N ASP A 94 3.19 -11.41 -3.26
CA ASP A 94 3.59 -11.05 -1.91
C ASP A 94 2.51 -10.21 -1.23
N ALA A 95 1.71 -10.86 -0.37
CA ALA A 95 0.72 -10.24 0.51
C ALA A 95 1.23 -10.10 1.95
N THR A 96 2.56 -9.98 2.15
CA THR A 96 3.20 -9.81 3.46
C THR A 96 3.54 -8.35 3.74
N ALA A 97 4.04 -8.09 4.95
CA ALA A 97 4.72 -6.86 5.34
C ALA A 97 6.19 -7.14 5.74
N SER A 98 6.75 -8.25 5.27
CA SER A 98 8.09 -8.72 5.62
C SER A 98 9.17 -7.99 4.81
N ASP A 99 10.16 -7.46 5.51
CA ASP A 99 11.35 -6.86 4.88
C ASP A 99 12.22 -7.92 4.20
N GLU A 100 12.30 -9.10 4.78
CA GLU A 100 13.01 -10.24 4.21
C GLU A 100 12.41 -10.67 2.87
N VAL A 101 11.07 -10.80 2.79
CA VAL A 101 10.37 -11.14 1.54
C VAL A 101 10.58 -10.06 0.48
N ALA A 102 10.55 -8.78 0.88
CA ALA A 102 10.81 -7.68 -0.05
C ALA A 102 12.24 -7.72 -0.64
N ASN A 103 13.23 -8.27 0.07
CA ASN A 103 14.59 -8.49 -0.45
C ASN A 103 14.65 -9.58 -1.54
N TRP A 104 13.73 -10.53 -1.53
CA TRP A 104 13.68 -11.60 -2.55
C TRP A 104 13.08 -11.16 -3.88
N HIS A 105 12.38 -10.02 -3.92
CA HIS A 105 11.74 -9.52 -5.15
C HIS A 105 12.77 -9.38 -6.30
N GLU A 106 13.94 -8.82 -6.02
CA GLU A 106 15.03 -8.70 -6.99
C GLU A 106 15.43 -10.06 -7.58
N GLN A 107 15.62 -11.07 -6.72
CA GLN A 107 16.07 -12.40 -7.14
C GLN A 107 15.03 -13.10 -8.03
N TRP A 108 13.75 -13.00 -7.72
CA TRP A 108 12.68 -13.57 -8.54
C TRP A 108 12.61 -12.87 -9.90
N LEU A 109 12.66 -11.56 -9.93
CA LEU A 109 12.64 -10.78 -11.17
C LEU A 109 13.84 -11.09 -12.06
N ALA A 110 15.05 -11.21 -11.50
CA ALA A 110 16.26 -11.56 -12.24
C ALA A 110 16.15 -12.94 -12.92
N ARG A 111 15.41 -13.88 -12.35
CA ARG A 111 15.12 -15.20 -12.91
C ARG A 111 13.97 -15.21 -13.93
N GLY A 112 13.30 -14.09 -14.11
CA GLY A 112 12.14 -13.96 -14.99
C GLY A 112 10.83 -14.40 -14.35
N VAL A 113 10.79 -14.55 -13.02
CA VAL A 113 9.54 -14.74 -12.24
C VAL A 113 8.92 -13.38 -11.97
N HIS A 114 7.66 -13.22 -12.35
CA HIS A 114 6.93 -11.99 -12.12
C HIS A 114 6.60 -11.84 -10.63
N VAL A 115 6.67 -10.61 -10.12
CA VAL A 115 6.29 -10.28 -8.74
C VAL A 115 5.07 -9.39 -8.75
N VAL A 116 4.05 -9.76 -7.96
CA VAL A 116 2.89 -8.92 -7.67
C VAL A 116 2.84 -8.71 -6.17
N THR A 117 2.70 -7.47 -5.69
CA THR A 117 2.88 -7.22 -4.26
C THR A 117 1.98 -6.15 -3.67
N ALA A 118 1.54 -6.37 -2.41
CA ALA A 118 1.00 -5.34 -1.52
C ALA A 118 2.05 -4.86 -0.49
N ASN A 119 3.24 -5.49 -0.48
CA ASN A 119 4.33 -5.15 0.43
C ASN A 119 5.01 -3.84 0.00
N LYS A 120 4.80 -2.81 0.78
CA LYS A 120 5.34 -1.47 0.50
C LYS A 120 6.86 -1.41 0.57
N LEU A 121 7.51 -2.35 1.27
CA LEU A 121 8.95 -2.30 1.55
C LEU A 121 9.83 -2.54 0.30
N GLY A 122 9.30 -3.14 -0.75
CA GLY A 122 9.99 -3.25 -2.04
C GLY A 122 10.33 -1.87 -2.62
N GLN A 123 9.31 -1.06 -2.85
CA GLN A 123 9.45 0.27 -3.46
C GLN A 123 9.46 1.43 -2.47
N GLY A 124 8.95 1.27 -1.25
CA GLY A 124 8.78 2.33 -0.25
C GLY A 124 9.85 2.36 0.85
N ALA A 125 10.92 1.58 0.74
CA ALA A 125 12.06 1.57 1.65
C ALA A 125 13.30 2.21 0.99
N GLN A 126 14.47 1.56 1.09
CA GLN A 126 15.73 2.07 0.53
C GLN A 126 15.66 2.24 -1.00
N LEU A 127 16.22 3.34 -1.50
CA LEU A 127 16.26 3.61 -2.94
C LEU A 127 17.03 2.53 -3.71
N ALA A 128 18.12 2.03 -3.15
CA ALA A 128 18.93 0.98 -3.78
C ALA A 128 18.10 -0.29 -4.06
N ARG A 129 17.24 -0.73 -3.10
CA ARG A 129 16.33 -1.85 -3.32
C ARG A 129 15.34 -1.58 -4.46
N ALA A 130 14.75 -0.40 -4.49
CA ALA A 130 13.81 -0.04 -5.55
C ALA A 130 14.46 -0.04 -6.93
N GLN A 131 15.71 0.45 -7.04
CA GLN A 131 16.49 0.40 -8.26
C GLN A 131 16.84 -1.03 -8.67
N ALA A 132 17.33 -1.84 -7.74
CA ALA A 132 17.63 -3.26 -7.98
C ALA A 132 16.41 -4.04 -8.50
N ILE A 133 15.23 -3.81 -7.92
CA ILE A 133 13.95 -4.38 -8.40
C ILE A 133 13.67 -3.96 -9.85
N ALA A 134 13.85 -2.68 -10.18
CA ALA A 134 13.61 -2.18 -11.54
C ALA A 134 14.59 -2.77 -12.55
N ASP A 135 15.89 -2.77 -12.22
CA ASP A 135 16.96 -3.30 -13.07
C ASP A 135 16.80 -4.80 -13.30
N SER A 136 16.53 -5.57 -12.23
CA SER A 136 16.32 -7.01 -12.29
C SER A 136 15.07 -7.39 -13.08
N GLY A 137 14.00 -6.58 -12.98
CA GLY A 137 12.80 -6.76 -13.80
C GLY A 137 13.11 -6.61 -15.31
N GLN A 138 13.90 -5.61 -15.68
CA GLN A 138 14.33 -5.44 -17.06
C GLN A 138 15.23 -6.58 -17.55
N GLN A 139 16.26 -6.95 -16.77
CA GLN A 139 17.19 -8.04 -17.10
C GLN A 139 16.50 -9.41 -17.21
N GLY A 140 15.60 -9.70 -16.28
CA GLY A 140 14.83 -10.95 -16.24
C GLY A 140 13.69 -10.99 -17.27
N ALA A 141 13.36 -9.89 -17.93
CA ALA A 141 12.12 -9.69 -18.69
C ALA A 141 10.88 -10.04 -17.86
N ALA A 142 10.90 -9.68 -16.58
CA ALA A 142 9.83 -9.91 -15.62
C ALA A 142 9.11 -8.61 -15.27
N HIS A 143 7.85 -8.73 -14.87
CA HIS A 143 7.03 -7.60 -14.51
C HIS A 143 6.88 -7.50 -12.99
N TYR A 144 6.85 -6.27 -12.49
CA TYR A 144 6.59 -5.94 -11.11
C TYR A 144 5.24 -5.24 -11.00
N GLY A 145 4.24 -5.92 -10.43
CA GLY A 145 2.89 -5.42 -10.18
C GLY A 145 2.79 -4.93 -8.72
N ASP A 146 2.71 -3.64 -8.51
CA ASP A 146 2.72 -3.03 -7.18
C ASP A 146 1.52 -2.09 -6.95
N SER A 147 0.48 -2.20 -7.76
CA SER A 147 -0.71 -1.35 -7.70
C SER A 147 -1.35 -1.34 -6.32
N ALA A 148 -1.30 -2.48 -5.61
CA ALA A 148 -1.84 -2.64 -4.26
C ALA A 148 -1.05 -1.94 -3.15
N THR A 149 0.13 -1.38 -3.43
CA THR A 149 1.01 -0.79 -2.39
C THR A 149 0.58 0.59 -1.95
N VAL A 150 -0.09 1.37 -2.82
CA VAL A 150 -0.60 2.71 -2.50
C VAL A 150 -2.02 2.87 -2.99
N GLY A 151 -2.93 3.22 -2.06
CA GLY A 151 -4.33 3.43 -2.38
C GLY A 151 -5.13 2.15 -2.66
N ALA A 152 -4.62 0.99 -2.24
CA ALA A 152 -5.24 -0.30 -2.47
C ALA A 152 -5.63 -0.52 -3.95
N GLY A 153 -6.91 -0.45 -4.31
CA GLY A 153 -7.40 -0.62 -5.67
C GLY A 153 -7.47 0.67 -6.52
N LEU A 154 -7.06 1.81 -5.97
CA LEU A 154 -7.07 3.07 -6.74
C LEU A 154 -5.99 3.06 -7.82
N PRO A 155 -6.26 3.57 -9.03
CA PRO A 155 -5.31 3.53 -10.15
C PRO A 155 -4.22 4.60 -10.04
N LEU A 156 -3.61 4.78 -8.86
CA LEU A 156 -2.62 5.81 -8.59
C LEU A 156 -1.31 5.57 -9.36
N LEU A 157 -0.71 4.40 -9.18
CA LEU A 157 0.58 4.08 -9.78
C LEU A 157 0.47 3.90 -11.30
N SER A 158 -0.62 3.29 -11.78
CA SER A 158 -0.89 3.15 -13.20
C SER A 158 -1.08 4.49 -13.90
N SER A 159 -1.80 5.43 -13.26
CA SER A 159 -1.98 6.79 -13.79
C SER A 159 -0.66 7.56 -13.87
N LEU A 160 0.15 7.54 -12.80
CA LEU A 160 1.46 8.19 -12.80
C LEU A 160 2.38 7.62 -13.90
N ARG A 161 2.46 6.30 -14.00
CA ARG A 161 3.28 5.63 -15.03
C ARG A 161 2.77 5.91 -16.44
N ALA A 162 1.46 5.98 -16.65
CA ALA A 162 0.88 6.32 -17.94
C ALA A 162 1.19 7.77 -18.36
N LEU A 163 1.14 8.72 -17.42
CA LEU A 163 1.53 10.11 -17.67
C LEU A 163 3.01 10.20 -18.05
N VAL A 164 3.90 9.60 -17.26
CA VAL A 164 5.35 9.59 -17.50
C VAL A 164 5.69 8.91 -18.84
N ALA A 165 5.09 7.75 -19.12
CA ALA A 165 5.29 7.03 -20.39
C ALA A 165 4.75 7.82 -21.60
N GLY A 166 3.73 8.65 -21.40
CA GLY A 166 3.19 9.57 -22.41
C GLY A 166 4.00 10.86 -22.58
N GLY A 167 5.12 11.02 -21.85
CA GLY A 167 6.02 12.17 -21.94
C GLY A 167 5.70 13.32 -20.99
N ASP A 168 4.70 13.20 -20.11
CA ASP A 168 4.39 14.21 -19.10
C ASP A 168 5.47 14.24 -18.01
N ARG A 169 5.83 15.43 -17.58
CA ARG A 169 6.61 15.63 -16.34
C ARG A 169 5.64 15.81 -15.19
N ILE A 170 5.91 15.10 -14.11
CA ILE A 170 5.17 15.24 -12.86
C ILE A 170 5.81 16.37 -12.04
N HIS A 171 5.05 17.43 -11.78
CA HIS A 171 5.54 18.62 -11.07
C HIS A 171 5.31 18.52 -9.57
N ARG A 172 4.16 17.96 -9.17
CA ARG A 172 3.74 17.82 -7.78
C ARG A 172 2.76 16.67 -7.63
N VAL A 173 2.95 15.91 -6.56
CA VAL A 173 1.96 14.95 -6.08
C VAL A 173 1.73 15.22 -4.61
N GLU A 174 0.49 15.32 -4.20
CA GLU A 174 0.12 15.45 -2.80
C GLU A 174 -1.13 14.64 -2.52
N GLY A 175 -1.23 14.09 -1.30
CA GLY A 175 -2.38 13.26 -0.98
C GLY A 175 -2.59 13.02 0.50
N VAL A 176 -3.86 12.81 0.82
CA VAL A 176 -4.31 12.14 2.05
C VAL A 176 -4.19 10.64 1.78
N LEU A 177 -3.19 10.00 2.38
CA LEU A 177 -2.75 8.63 2.04
C LEU A 177 -2.98 7.61 3.17
N SER A 178 -3.50 8.05 4.31
CA SER A 178 -3.81 7.19 5.47
C SER A 178 -5.29 7.24 5.75
N GLY A 179 -5.96 6.09 5.77
CA GLY A 179 -7.39 5.99 6.09
C GLY A 179 -7.69 6.36 7.54
N SER A 180 -6.85 5.95 8.51
CA SER A 180 -6.97 6.30 9.93
C SER A 180 -6.85 7.81 10.15
N LEU A 181 -5.84 8.44 9.57
CA LEU A 181 -5.64 9.89 9.67
C LEU A 181 -6.70 10.69 8.89
N ALA A 182 -7.17 10.15 7.76
CA ALA A 182 -8.29 10.75 7.03
C ALA A 182 -9.55 10.77 7.91
N TRP A 183 -9.86 9.65 8.56
CA TRP A 183 -11.00 9.54 9.46
C TRP A 183 -10.87 10.49 10.66
N LEU A 184 -9.71 10.52 11.33
CA LEU A 184 -9.45 11.39 12.47
C LEU A 184 -9.66 12.87 12.12
N PHE A 185 -9.07 13.36 11.04
CA PHE A 185 -9.18 14.77 10.63
C PHE A 185 -10.46 15.10 9.85
N HIS A 186 -11.27 14.11 9.54
CA HIS A 186 -12.64 14.33 9.08
C HIS A 186 -13.59 14.65 10.25
N HIS A 187 -13.37 13.98 11.40
CA HIS A 187 -14.25 14.07 12.57
C HIS A 187 -13.78 15.10 13.61
N TYR A 188 -12.47 15.39 13.68
CA TYR A 188 -11.92 16.31 14.66
C TYR A 188 -12.41 17.73 14.44
N ASP A 189 -13.27 18.22 15.36
CA ASP A 189 -13.95 19.51 15.31
C ASP A 189 -13.48 20.49 16.41
N GLY A 190 -12.49 20.09 17.22
CA GLY A 190 -11.96 20.88 18.33
C GLY A 190 -12.87 20.96 19.55
N GLN A 191 -14.08 20.38 19.54
CA GLN A 191 -15.00 20.38 20.68
C GLN A 191 -14.68 19.27 21.67
N ARG A 192 -14.28 18.11 21.14
CA ARG A 192 -13.82 16.97 21.94
C ARG A 192 -12.28 16.89 21.88
N PRO A 193 -11.60 16.42 22.95
CA PRO A 193 -10.16 16.16 22.92
C PRO A 193 -9.77 15.24 21.76
N PHE A 194 -8.65 15.52 21.10
CA PHE A 194 -8.19 14.67 19.98
C PHE A 194 -7.92 13.23 20.42
N SER A 195 -7.41 13.05 21.64
CA SER A 195 -7.21 11.72 22.26
C SER A 195 -8.48 10.89 22.36
N ALA A 196 -9.65 11.49 22.50
CA ALA A 196 -10.93 10.80 22.52
C ALA A 196 -11.27 10.24 21.12
N TRP A 197 -10.99 11.00 20.06
CA TRP A 197 -11.14 10.53 18.69
C TRP A 197 -10.16 9.40 18.33
N VAL A 198 -8.91 9.47 18.83
CA VAL A 198 -7.92 8.40 18.65
C VAL A 198 -8.38 7.10 19.32
N ARG A 199 -8.95 7.16 20.53
CA ARG A 199 -9.51 5.97 21.20
C ARG A 199 -10.69 5.39 20.44
N GLU A 200 -11.60 6.23 19.97
CA GLU A 200 -12.76 5.81 19.17
C GLU A 200 -12.31 5.14 17.86
N ALA A 201 -11.31 5.70 17.18
CA ALA A 201 -10.72 5.11 15.98
C ALA A 201 -10.07 3.74 16.25
N ALA A 202 -9.38 3.60 17.39
CA ALA A 202 -8.77 2.34 17.81
C ALA A 202 -9.82 1.26 18.13
N GLU A 203 -10.86 1.62 18.86
CA GLU A 203 -11.98 0.72 19.19
C GLU A 203 -12.75 0.29 17.93
N ALA A 204 -12.90 1.17 16.96
CA ALA A 204 -13.53 0.88 15.67
C ALA A 204 -12.61 0.11 14.70
N GLY A 205 -11.35 -0.12 15.05
CA GLY A 205 -10.37 -0.82 14.22
C GLY A 205 -9.85 0.00 13.02
N TYR A 206 -9.93 1.32 13.09
CA TYR A 206 -9.40 2.20 12.05
C TYR A 206 -7.89 2.45 12.20
N THR A 207 -7.32 2.25 13.41
CA THR A 207 -5.87 2.37 13.65
C THR A 207 -5.25 1.00 13.88
N GLU A 208 -3.92 0.95 13.80
CA GLU A 208 -3.15 -0.18 14.33
C GLU A 208 -3.37 -0.33 15.85
N PRO A 209 -3.08 -1.49 16.45
CA PRO A 209 -3.23 -1.72 17.90
C PRO A 209 -2.49 -0.68 18.76
N ASP A 210 -1.37 -0.17 18.26
CA ASP A 210 -0.69 1.01 18.79
C ASP A 210 -0.92 2.20 17.84
N PRO A 211 -1.81 3.14 18.17
CA PRO A 211 -2.14 4.26 17.29
C PRO A 211 -0.95 5.16 16.92
N ARG A 212 0.15 5.10 17.70
CA ARG A 212 1.37 5.85 17.37
C ARG A 212 1.97 5.43 16.04
N VAL A 213 1.75 4.21 15.61
CA VAL A 213 2.20 3.72 14.29
C VAL A 213 1.57 4.57 13.18
N ASP A 214 0.25 4.80 13.26
CA ASP A 214 -0.47 5.65 12.31
C ASP A 214 -0.08 7.13 12.46
N LEU A 215 -0.06 7.62 13.70
CA LEU A 215 0.21 9.02 14.03
C LEU A 215 1.64 9.46 13.71
N SER A 216 2.57 8.51 13.57
CA SER A 216 3.97 8.78 13.20
C SER A 216 4.11 9.35 11.79
N GLY A 217 3.20 9.03 10.87
CA GLY A 217 3.27 9.39 9.46
C GLY A 217 4.21 8.51 8.61
N GLU A 218 4.83 7.47 9.20
CA GLU A 218 5.78 6.61 8.51
C GLU A 218 5.17 5.81 7.35
N ASP A 219 3.92 5.34 7.48
CA ASP A 219 3.23 4.67 6.37
C ASP A 219 2.95 5.65 5.23
N VAL A 220 2.61 6.90 5.54
CA VAL A 220 2.44 7.97 4.55
C VAL A 220 3.76 8.29 3.85
N ARG A 221 4.89 8.34 4.60
CA ARG A 221 6.22 8.51 4.01
C ARG A 221 6.56 7.38 3.02
N ARG A 222 6.33 6.12 3.39
CA ARG A 222 6.56 4.97 2.51
C ARG A 222 5.73 5.06 1.22
N LYS A 223 4.45 5.40 1.35
CA LYS A 223 3.56 5.60 0.19
C LYS A 223 4.03 6.75 -0.69
N LEU A 224 4.50 7.84 -0.08
CA LEU A 224 5.04 8.99 -0.82
C LEU A 224 6.29 8.62 -1.62
N LEU A 225 7.20 7.81 -1.06
CA LEU A 225 8.37 7.30 -1.77
C LEU A 225 7.98 6.46 -2.99
N ILE A 226 6.96 5.61 -2.85
CA ILE A 226 6.46 4.79 -3.97
C ILE A 226 5.88 5.68 -5.08
N LEU A 227 5.06 6.67 -4.72
CA LEU A 227 4.50 7.63 -5.68
C LEU A 227 5.59 8.42 -6.41
N ALA A 228 6.61 8.91 -5.68
CA ALA A 228 7.72 9.65 -6.29
C ALA A 228 8.50 8.78 -7.28
N ARG A 229 8.81 7.54 -6.90
CA ARG A 229 9.53 6.58 -7.77
C ARG A 229 8.71 6.17 -8.99
N ALA A 230 7.39 6.00 -8.83
CA ALA A 230 6.49 5.79 -9.97
C ALA A 230 6.41 7.01 -10.91
N SER A 231 6.72 8.20 -10.40
CA SER A 231 6.82 9.45 -11.17
C SER A 231 8.20 9.66 -11.81
N GLY A 232 9.13 8.69 -11.69
CA GLY A 232 10.50 8.79 -12.20
C GLY A 232 11.47 9.58 -11.31
N ILE A 233 11.08 9.90 -10.06
CA ILE A 233 11.88 10.68 -9.11
C ILE A 233 12.58 9.74 -8.12
N ALA A 234 13.92 9.74 -8.12
CA ALA A 234 14.75 8.91 -7.24
C ALA A 234 14.82 9.48 -5.80
N LEU A 235 13.66 9.61 -5.15
CA LEU A 235 13.53 10.14 -3.80
C LEU A 235 14.05 9.15 -2.76
N ARG A 236 14.94 9.60 -1.88
CA ARG A 236 15.43 8.85 -0.71
C ARG A 236 14.61 9.17 0.53
N ALA A 237 14.53 8.22 1.46
CA ALA A 237 13.74 8.35 2.69
C ALA A 237 14.19 9.55 3.55
N GLU A 238 15.50 9.81 3.59
CA GLU A 238 16.11 10.90 4.36
C GLU A 238 15.80 12.29 3.80
N GLN A 239 15.34 12.36 2.55
CA GLN A 239 14.95 13.60 1.89
C GLN A 239 13.49 13.98 2.18
N VAL A 240 12.72 13.09 2.81
CA VAL A 240 11.33 13.36 3.19
C VAL A 240 11.29 13.88 4.62
N GLN A 241 10.87 15.12 4.80
CA GLN A 241 10.62 15.68 6.12
C GLN A 241 9.32 15.13 6.68
N VAL A 242 9.38 14.48 7.85
CA VAL A 242 8.18 13.94 8.52
C VAL A 242 7.91 14.71 9.80
N ALA A 243 6.78 15.41 9.83
CA ALA A 243 6.25 16.02 11.05
C ALA A 243 5.28 15.03 11.70
N SER A 244 5.81 14.19 12.60
CA SER A 244 5.02 13.24 13.37
C SER A 244 4.01 13.95 14.26
N LEU A 245 2.83 13.37 14.46
CA LEU A 245 1.86 13.83 15.45
C LEU A 245 2.17 13.30 16.86
N VAL A 246 3.11 12.36 16.99
CA VAL A 246 3.47 11.74 18.27
C VAL A 246 4.53 12.62 18.97
N PRO A 247 4.21 13.28 20.10
CA PRO A 247 5.21 13.99 20.87
C PRO A 247 6.28 13.05 21.44
N ASP A 248 7.50 13.54 21.64
CA ASP A 248 8.60 12.73 22.19
C ASP A 248 8.26 12.04 23.52
N ALA A 249 7.53 12.76 24.39
CA ALA A 249 7.07 12.23 25.66
C ALA A 249 6.14 11.02 25.50
N LEU A 250 5.30 10.98 24.45
CA LEU A 250 4.43 9.87 24.14
C LEU A 250 5.18 8.75 23.42
N ALA A 251 6.15 9.11 22.57
CA ALA A 251 6.98 8.16 21.82
C ALA A 251 7.84 7.28 22.73
N ALA A 252 8.31 7.83 23.85
CA ALA A 252 9.19 7.17 24.81
C ALA A 252 8.47 6.12 25.69
N LEU A 253 7.14 6.06 25.69
CA LEU A 253 6.36 5.18 26.55
C LEU A 253 6.24 3.75 26.00
N SER A 254 5.92 2.79 26.86
CA SER A 254 5.44 1.48 26.41
C SER A 254 4.11 1.62 25.65
N ALA A 255 3.72 0.63 24.84
CA ALA A 255 2.44 0.69 24.11
C ALA A 255 1.23 0.82 25.05
N ALA A 256 1.24 0.12 26.20
CA ALA A 256 0.16 0.19 27.18
C ALA A 256 0.08 1.57 27.86
N ASP A 257 1.25 2.13 28.26
CA ASP A 257 1.30 3.44 28.90
C ASP A 257 0.93 4.56 27.91
N ALA A 258 1.31 4.41 26.63
CA ALA A 258 0.96 5.36 25.58
C ALA A 258 -0.56 5.46 25.38
N LEU A 259 -1.28 4.33 25.39
CA LEU A 259 -2.75 4.34 25.31
C LEU A 259 -3.39 5.08 26.50
N ALA A 260 -2.80 4.95 27.68
CA ALA A 260 -3.27 5.69 28.88
C ALA A 260 -3.00 7.19 28.79
N GLN A 261 -1.92 7.60 28.11
CA GLN A 261 -1.45 8.99 28.04
C GLN A 261 -1.68 9.68 26.68
N LEU A 262 -2.65 9.21 25.90
CA LEU A 262 -3.02 9.85 24.62
C LEU A 262 -3.40 11.32 24.74
N SER A 263 -3.77 11.78 25.95
CA SER A 263 -4.06 13.21 26.23
C SER A 263 -2.88 14.15 25.96
N LEU A 264 -1.65 13.63 25.87
CA LEU A 264 -0.48 14.40 25.43
C LEU A 264 -0.63 14.96 23.99
N LEU A 265 -1.54 14.38 23.20
CA LEU A 265 -1.87 14.85 21.86
C LEU A 265 -2.79 16.09 21.87
N ASP A 266 -3.55 16.33 22.94
CA ASP A 266 -4.68 17.24 22.91
C ASP A 266 -4.26 18.71 22.71
N ALA A 267 -3.31 19.20 23.48
CA ALA A 267 -2.89 20.58 23.40
C ALA A 267 -2.25 20.96 22.04
N PRO A 268 -1.31 20.18 21.49
CA PRO A 268 -0.78 20.44 20.16
C PRO A 268 -1.85 20.45 19.07
N LEU A 269 -2.76 19.47 19.09
CA LEU A 269 -3.80 19.35 18.06
C LEU A 269 -4.86 20.43 18.19
N GLN A 270 -5.16 20.89 19.41
CA GLN A 270 -6.04 22.03 19.64
C GLN A 270 -5.46 23.32 19.04
N ALA A 271 -4.15 23.53 19.14
CA ALA A 271 -3.48 24.68 18.53
C ALA A 271 -3.60 24.65 16.98
N TYR A 272 -3.38 23.48 16.37
CA TYR A 272 -3.59 23.32 14.91
C TYR A 272 -5.05 23.59 14.52
N TRP A 273 -6.01 23.14 15.31
CA TRP A 273 -7.41 23.39 15.03
C TRP A 273 -7.77 24.87 15.12
N GLN A 274 -7.28 25.58 16.15
CA GLN A 274 -7.46 27.04 16.28
C GLN A 274 -6.88 27.77 15.06
N GLN A 275 -5.67 27.43 14.65
CA GLN A 275 -5.05 27.98 13.44
C GLN A 275 -5.92 27.73 12.19
N ALA A 276 -6.50 26.54 12.06
CA ALA A 276 -7.39 26.21 10.94
C ALA A 276 -8.67 27.06 10.95
N GLN A 277 -9.24 27.35 12.13
CA GLN A 277 -10.40 28.22 12.26
C GLN A 277 -10.07 29.68 11.89
N GLU A 278 -8.94 30.20 12.35
CA GLU A 278 -8.46 31.55 12.00
C GLU A 278 -8.28 31.75 10.49
N GLN A 279 -7.87 30.68 9.79
CA GLN A 279 -7.66 30.67 8.33
C GLN A 279 -8.91 30.25 7.55
N ALA A 280 -10.07 30.02 8.20
CA ALA A 280 -11.27 29.43 7.58
C ALA A 280 -10.99 28.13 6.80
N GLY A 281 -9.97 27.39 7.23
CA GLY A 281 -9.48 26.18 6.59
C GLY A 281 -9.99 24.89 7.24
N CYS A 282 -9.36 23.78 6.86
CA CYS A 282 -9.56 22.47 7.47
C CYS A 282 -8.22 21.76 7.65
N LEU A 283 -8.18 20.84 8.63
CA LEU A 283 -6.99 20.03 8.90
C LEU A 283 -6.96 18.80 8.01
N ARG A 284 -5.82 18.51 7.38
CA ARG A 284 -5.55 17.24 6.68
C ARG A 284 -4.11 16.81 6.94
N PHE A 285 -3.91 15.51 7.14
CA PHE A 285 -2.57 14.94 7.20
C PHE A 285 -2.16 14.55 5.77
N VAL A 286 -1.15 15.23 5.26
CA VAL A 286 -0.79 15.20 3.83
C VAL A 286 0.64 14.73 3.67
N GLY A 287 0.87 13.78 2.76
CA GLY A 287 2.17 13.53 2.15
C GLY A 287 2.24 14.18 0.78
N GLY A 288 3.34 14.85 0.47
CA GLY A 288 3.51 15.47 -0.83
C GLY A 288 4.97 15.71 -1.21
N PHE A 289 5.24 15.76 -2.50
CA PHE A 289 6.50 16.18 -3.08
C PHE A 289 6.28 17.12 -4.27
N ASP A 290 7.24 18.01 -4.48
CA ASP A 290 7.34 18.90 -5.63
C ASP A 290 8.82 19.19 -5.94
N ASN A 291 9.08 20.21 -6.76
CA ASN A 291 10.44 20.64 -7.12
C ASN A 291 11.23 21.26 -5.94
N HIS A 292 10.59 21.55 -4.81
CA HIS A 292 11.22 22.16 -3.64
C HIS A 292 11.54 21.13 -2.55
N GLY A 293 10.92 19.94 -2.60
CA GLY A 293 11.17 18.89 -1.64
C GLY A 293 10.00 17.94 -1.42
N ALA A 294 10.13 17.15 -0.36
CA ALA A 294 9.11 16.19 0.03
C ALA A 294 8.83 16.27 1.54
N ALA A 295 7.56 16.27 1.91
CA ALA A 295 7.15 16.38 3.30
C ALA A 295 5.88 15.59 3.60
N VAL A 296 5.79 15.14 4.85
CA VAL A 296 4.62 14.47 5.42
C VAL A 296 4.26 15.17 6.73
N GLY A 297 3.01 15.53 6.92
CA GLY A 297 2.57 16.16 8.16
C GLY A 297 1.16 16.75 8.10
N LEU A 298 0.73 17.26 9.23
CA LEU A 298 -0.55 17.95 9.36
C LEU A 298 -0.47 19.33 8.70
N ARG A 299 -1.48 19.65 7.89
CA ARG A 299 -1.60 20.93 7.20
C ARG A 299 -2.96 21.57 7.42
N VAL A 300 -2.98 22.89 7.49
CA VAL A 300 -4.19 23.69 7.32
C VAL A 300 -4.37 23.93 5.82
N LEU A 301 -5.47 23.47 5.26
CA LEU A 301 -5.81 23.66 3.87
C LEU A 301 -7.02 24.60 3.72
N SER A 302 -7.04 25.43 2.69
CA SER A 302 -8.25 26.17 2.34
C SER A 302 -9.38 25.20 1.97
N ARG A 303 -10.63 25.61 2.14
CA ARG A 303 -11.78 24.73 1.80
C ARG A 303 -11.87 24.41 0.30
N ASP A 304 -11.28 25.25 -0.55
CA ASP A 304 -11.23 25.06 -2.01
C ASP A 304 -10.05 24.20 -2.45
N HIS A 305 -9.17 23.81 -1.53
CA HIS A 305 -8.02 22.97 -1.86
C HIS A 305 -8.46 21.60 -2.35
N PRO A 306 -7.84 21.02 -3.40
CA PRO A 306 -8.22 19.70 -3.94
C PRO A 306 -8.28 18.59 -2.90
N LEU A 307 -7.48 18.67 -1.83
CA LEU A 307 -7.45 17.68 -0.74
C LEU A 307 -8.38 17.99 0.42
N ALA A 308 -9.09 19.12 0.43
CA ALA A 308 -9.98 19.51 1.55
C ALA A 308 -11.22 18.61 1.64
N GLY A 309 -11.73 18.14 0.51
CA GLY A 309 -12.84 17.19 0.44
C GLY A 309 -12.42 15.75 0.75
N GLY A 310 -13.31 14.82 0.47
CA GLY A 310 -13.16 13.38 0.72
C GLY A 310 -14.15 12.89 1.76
N ALA A 311 -14.44 11.59 1.73
CA ALA A 311 -15.31 10.94 2.71
C ALA A 311 -14.47 10.10 3.68
N GLN A 312 -14.78 10.24 4.96
CA GLN A 312 -14.25 9.40 6.06
C GLN A 312 -12.81 8.87 5.90
N THR A 313 -12.65 7.63 5.41
CA THR A 313 -11.35 6.94 5.31
C THR A 313 -10.74 7.01 3.90
N ASP A 314 -11.33 7.78 2.97
CA ASP A 314 -10.87 7.84 1.59
C ASP A 314 -9.43 8.35 1.49
N ASN A 315 -8.65 7.71 0.64
CA ASN A 315 -7.47 8.34 0.08
C ASN A 315 -7.88 9.34 -0.99
N ARG A 316 -7.18 10.46 -1.05
CA ARG A 316 -7.40 11.51 -2.05
C ARG A 316 -6.07 12.05 -2.49
N VAL A 317 -5.76 11.93 -3.78
CA VAL A 317 -4.45 12.29 -4.34
C VAL A 317 -4.63 13.24 -5.51
N ALA A 318 -3.90 14.35 -5.46
CA ALA A 318 -3.84 15.35 -6.52
C ALA A 318 -2.49 15.24 -7.24
N ILE A 319 -2.51 15.05 -8.54
CA ILE A 319 -1.34 14.91 -9.42
C ILE A 319 -1.30 16.11 -10.37
N HIS A 320 -0.23 16.90 -10.29
CA HIS A 320 0.06 18.00 -11.19
C HIS A 320 1.14 17.58 -12.17
N SER A 321 0.84 17.70 -13.47
CA SER A 321 1.76 17.37 -14.56
C SER A 321 1.72 18.46 -15.64
N ASP A 322 2.50 18.30 -16.70
CA ASP A 322 2.42 19.20 -17.86
C ASP A 322 0.99 19.27 -18.40
N ARG A 323 0.27 18.16 -18.41
CA ARG A 323 -1.12 18.02 -18.89
C ARG A 323 -2.14 18.56 -17.89
N TYR A 324 -1.91 18.34 -16.61
CA TYR A 324 -2.81 18.70 -15.50
C TYR A 324 -2.20 19.81 -14.65
N HIS A 325 -1.85 20.95 -15.30
CA HIS A 325 -1.15 22.05 -14.64
C HIS A 325 -2.09 22.97 -13.86
N ALA A 326 -3.13 23.48 -14.51
CA ALA A 326 -4.08 24.41 -13.89
C ALA A 326 -5.03 23.71 -12.91
N GLN A 327 -5.50 22.52 -13.27
CA GLN A 327 -6.32 21.65 -12.42
C GLN A 327 -5.64 20.29 -12.32
N PRO A 328 -5.37 19.79 -11.11
CA PRO A 328 -4.73 18.50 -10.94
C PRO A 328 -5.65 17.34 -11.38
N LEU A 329 -5.04 16.26 -11.83
CA LEU A 329 -5.74 14.99 -11.88
C LEU A 329 -6.01 14.54 -10.43
N LEU A 330 -7.28 14.43 -10.08
CA LEU A 330 -7.71 14.03 -8.74
C LEU A 330 -8.21 12.59 -8.75
N ILE A 331 -7.60 11.74 -7.91
CA ILE A 331 -8.02 10.35 -7.72
C ILE A 331 -8.44 10.18 -6.25
N GLN A 332 -9.66 9.68 -6.04
CA GLN A 332 -10.24 9.51 -4.72
C GLN A 332 -11.00 8.19 -4.60
N GLY A 333 -10.97 7.62 -3.41
CA GLY A 333 -11.78 6.47 -3.02
C GLY A 333 -11.18 5.68 -1.85
N PRO A 334 -11.72 4.50 -1.53
CA PRO A 334 -11.22 3.65 -0.46
C PRO A 334 -9.75 3.29 -0.70
N GLY A 335 -8.86 3.74 0.19
CA GLY A 335 -7.41 3.55 0.08
C GLY A 335 -6.87 2.39 0.91
N ALA A 336 -7.76 1.60 1.54
CA ALA A 336 -7.43 0.44 2.37
C ALA A 336 -8.58 -0.57 2.34
N GLY A 337 -8.30 -1.79 2.80
CA GLY A 337 -9.27 -2.87 2.89
C GLY A 337 -8.78 -4.13 2.17
N ALA A 338 -9.04 -5.30 2.77
CA ALA A 338 -8.54 -6.57 2.26
C ALA A 338 -9.06 -6.87 0.84
N ASP A 339 -10.35 -6.66 0.60
CA ASP A 339 -10.99 -6.99 -0.67
C ASP A 339 -10.50 -6.13 -1.83
N VAL A 340 -10.35 -4.81 -1.60
CA VAL A 340 -9.86 -3.89 -2.64
C VAL A 340 -8.37 -4.10 -2.89
N THR A 341 -7.58 -4.45 -1.86
CA THR A 341 -6.17 -4.81 -2.00
C THR A 341 -6.00 -6.12 -2.77
N ALA A 342 -6.79 -7.14 -2.43
CA ALA A 342 -6.81 -8.42 -3.13
C ALA A 342 -7.26 -8.27 -4.60
N ALA A 343 -8.21 -7.36 -4.86
CA ALA A 343 -8.62 -7.03 -6.21
C ALA A 343 -7.45 -6.46 -7.03
N ALA A 344 -6.73 -5.47 -6.50
CA ALA A 344 -5.60 -4.86 -7.17
C ALA A 344 -4.46 -5.87 -7.43
N LEU A 345 -4.18 -6.77 -6.48
CA LEU A 345 -3.22 -7.86 -6.69
C LEU A 345 -3.64 -8.77 -7.85
N LEU A 346 -4.91 -9.18 -7.91
CA LEU A 346 -5.41 -10.01 -9.01
C LEU A 346 -5.45 -9.28 -10.34
N ASP A 347 -5.75 -7.99 -10.34
CA ASP A 347 -5.71 -7.16 -11.54
C ASP A 347 -4.28 -7.10 -12.12
N ASP A 348 -3.27 -6.94 -11.25
CA ASP A 348 -1.85 -6.98 -11.65
C ASP A 348 -1.46 -8.37 -12.17
N VAL A 349 -1.87 -9.47 -11.52
CA VAL A 349 -1.66 -10.83 -12.02
C VAL A 349 -2.25 -10.97 -13.42
N LEU A 350 -3.50 -10.59 -13.61
CA LEU A 350 -4.18 -10.69 -14.91
C LEU A 350 -3.53 -9.80 -15.98
N ALA A 351 -3.09 -8.61 -15.63
CA ALA A 351 -2.39 -7.72 -16.56
C ALA A 351 -1.04 -8.31 -17.02
N ILE A 352 -0.34 -9.04 -16.15
CA ILE A 352 0.93 -9.70 -16.46
C ILE A 352 0.71 -10.93 -17.34
N VAL A 353 -0.24 -11.79 -16.98
CA VAL A 353 -0.39 -13.09 -17.65
C VAL A 353 -1.11 -13.01 -19.01
N ARG A 354 -1.75 -11.90 -19.31
CA ARG A 354 -2.41 -11.63 -20.61
C ARG A 354 -1.51 -10.94 -21.65
N ARG A 355 -0.28 -10.62 -21.25
CA ARG A 355 0.76 -10.10 -22.17
C ARG A 355 1.50 -11.25 -22.84
#